data_5fe7bb911eb035a64be96666b9490eb8
#
_entry.id   5fe7bb911eb035a64be96666b9490eb8
#
_cell.length_a   1.000
_cell.length_b   1.000
_cell.length_c   1.000
_cell.angle_alpha   90.00
_cell.angle_beta   90.00
_cell.angle_gamma   90.00
#
_symmetry.space_group_name_H-M   'P 1'
#
loop_
_entity.id
_entity.type
_entity.pdbx_description
1 polymer ?
#
loop_
_entity_poly.entity_id
_entity_poly.type
_entity_poly.pdbx_seq_one_letter_code
_entity_poly.pdbx_strand_id
1 'polypeptide(L)'
;MEAFKIEVDEGDRLNDEQYRHAIEILPNIFEKKEENLEWLLERTEKWCQDRAVYNSIMESIQIIDGKHQTLSKNAIPEILSKALGVTFDTNIGHDYLENIDERWDYYTRDEEHIPFDLDMFNQITKGGLVKKSLNIALAGTGVGKSLFMCHCAAGNLSMGKNVLYITMEMSEEKVAERIDANLLNVAIDQLENLSKNVFTSKVQAVAKKTQGKLIIKEYPTGQANAAHFRALLNEMKLKKNFIPDVIYIDYLNICSSARMKAMGGAINSYTYIKSIAEEIRGLAVEFNLPIMSATQTTRGGYGNDDVGLEDTSESFGLPATADLMFALISNEELANNNQILIKQLKNRYNDATGINQRFVVGVDRNKMRLYDVDQNDNPMNREEDTGPVFDNSNSGQRMNAENRFGDFKL
;
A
#
# COMPACT_ATOMS: atom_id res chain seq x y z
N MET A 1 35.76 -22.67 9.57
CA MET A 1 37.18 -22.63 9.97
C MET A 1 38.07 -23.39 9.02
N GLU A 2 37.83 -24.68 8.74
CA GLU A 2 38.65 -25.47 7.80
C GLU A 2 38.60 -24.93 6.36
N ALA A 3 37.42 -24.61 5.83
CA ALA A 3 37.27 -24.04 4.52
C ALA A 3 38.01 -22.69 4.36
N PHE A 4 38.01 -21.84 5.38
CA PHE A 4 38.76 -20.60 5.37
C PHE A 4 40.27 -20.83 5.34
N LYS A 5 40.78 -21.82 6.08
CA LYS A 5 42.22 -22.17 6.07
C LYS A 5 42.66 -22.67 4.70
N ILE A 6 41.83 -23.53 4.07
CA ILE A 6 42.12 -24.09 2.72
C ILE A 6 42.15 -22.94 1.68
N GLU A 7 41.16 -22.03 1.70
CA GLU A 7 41.09 -20.91 0.76
C GLU A 7 42.24 -19.93 0.92
N VAL A 8 42.75 -19.72 2.13
CA VAL A 8 43.90 -18.84 2.41
C VAL A 8 45.22 -19.50 1.99
N ASP A 9 45.39 -20.81 2.26
CA ASP A 9 46.57 -21.55 1.90
C ASP A 9 46.71 -21.74 0.35
N GLU A 10 45.55 -21.83 -0.38
CA GLU A 10 45.58 -21.94 -1.83
C GLU A 10 45.69 -20.57 -2.54
N GLY A 11 45.37 -19.46 -1.88
CA GLY A 11 45.21 -18.15 -2.52
C GLY A 11 46.36 -17.16 -2.34
N ASP A 12 47.30 -17.36 -1.43
CA ASP A 12 48.41 -16.44 -1.08
C ASP A 12 48.00 -14.96 -0.96
N ARG A 13 46.77 -14.75 -0.44
CA ARG A 13 46.08 -13.44 -0.46
C ARG A 13 46.18 -12.66 0.84
N LEU A 14 46.65 -13.29 1.93
CA LEU A 14 46.78 -12.67 3.24
C LEU A 14 48.22 -12.81 3.75
N ASN A 15 48.73 -11.74 4.32
CA ASN A 15 50.00 -11.82 5.05
C ASN A 15 49.77 -12.44 6.46
N ASP A 16 50.86 -12.85 7.14
CA ASP A 16 50.80 -13.50 8.45
C ASP A 16 50.06 -12.69 9.52
N GLU A 17 50.13 -11.38 9.47
CA GLU A 17 49.43 -10.49 10.40
C GLU A 17 47.93 -10.43 10.14
N GLN A 18 47.53 -10.35 8.86
CA GLN A 18 46.14 -10.40 8.45
C GLN A 18 45.49 -11.77 8.72
N TYR A 19 46.27 -12.85 8.55
CA TYR A 19 45.81 -14.20 8.87
C TYR A 19 45.58 -14.39 10.39
N ARG A 20 46.50 -13.93 11.25
CA ARG A 20 46.30 -13.99 12.70
C ARG A 20 45.09 -13.17 13.14
N HIS A 21 44.93 -11.97 12.61
CA HIS A 21 43.80 -11.09 12.94
C HIS A 21 42.46 -11.71 12.47
N ALA A 22 42.42 -12.36 11.30
CA ALA A 22 41.23 -13.06 10.82
C ALA A 22 40.86 -14.25 11.73
N ILE A 23 41.86 -15.04 12.19
CA ILE A 23 41.61 -16.16 13.12
C ILE A 23 41.08 -15.68 14.48
N GLU A 24 41.50 -14.51 14.93
CA GLU A 24 41.02 -13.90 16.19
C GLU A 24 39.55 -13.45 16.11
N ILE A 25 39.13 -12.94 14.96
CA ILE A 25 37.79 -12.43 14.73
C ILE A 25 36.79 -13.55 14.43
N LEU A 26 37.20 -14.60 13.70
CA LEU A 26 36.34 -15.68 13.27
C LEU A 26 35.50 -16.35 14.38
N PRO A 27 36.02 -16.64 15.58
CA PRO A 27 35.22 -17.19 16.68
C PRO A 27 34.04 -16.29 17.08
N ASN A 28 34.27 -14.95 17.08
CA ASN A 28 33.24 -13.99 17.43
C ASN A 28 32.13 -13.88 16.37
N ILE A 29 32.45 -14.21 15.11
CA ILE A 29 31.49 -14.26 14.00
C ILE A 29 30.60 -15.52 14.11
N PHE A 30 31.14 -16.62 14.65
CA PHE A 30 30.42 -17.86 14.84
C PHE A 30 29.65 -17.97 16.17
N GLU A 31 29.79 -16.99 17.08
CA GLU A 31 28.86 -16.90 18.21
C GLU A 31 27.45 -16.62 17.67
N LYS A 32 26.56 -17.63 17.81
CA LYS A 32 25.17 -17.55 17.37
C LYS A 32 24.44 -16.41 18.06
N LYS A 33 24.44 -15.24 17.44
CA LYS A 33 23.34 -14.27 17.61
C LYS A 33 22.26 -14.67 16.64
N GLU A 34 21.01 -14.73 17.09
CA GLU A 34 19.85 -14.87 16.22
C GLU A 34 19.77 -13.61 15.35
N GLU A 35 20.44 -13.62 14.21
CA GLU A 35 20.35 -12.53 13.24
C GLU A 35 19.20 -12.82 12.27
N ASN A 36 18.47 -11.78 11.92
CA ASN A 36 17.40 -11.87 10.92
C ASN A 36 18.05 -12.20 9.55
N LEU A 37 17.80 -13.43 9.08
CA LEU A 37 18.36 -13.96 7.83
C LEU A 37 18.00 -13.07 6.62
N GLU A 38 16.78 -12.53 6.56
CA GLU A 38 16.36 -11.64 5.49
C GLU A 38 17.19 -10.35 5.46
N TRP A 39 17.43 -9.75 6.62
CA TRP A 39 18.27 -8.57 6.73
C TRP A 39 19.71 -8.85 6.28
N LEU A 40 20.24 -10.03 6.67
CA LEU A 40 21.60 -10.44 6.29
C LEU A 40 21.71 -10.63 4.78
N LEU A 41 20.72 -11.29 4.15
CA LEU A 41 20.66 -11.47 2.70
C LEU A 41 20.59 -10.14 1.97
N GLU A 42 19.68 -9.23 2.39
CA GLU A 42 19.52 -7.90 1.79
C GLU A 42 20.80 -7.06 1.89
N ARG A 43 21.48 -7.10 3.06
CA ARG A 43 22.76 -6.41 3.27
C ARG A 43 23.86 -6.99 2.43
N THR A 44 23.93 -8.32 2.34
CA THR A 44 24.93 -9.01 1.54
C THR A 44 24.73 -8.75 0.06
N GLU A 45 23.49 -8.80 -0.42
CA GLU A 45 23.16 -8.46 -1.80
C GLU A 45 23.58 -7.02 -2.14
N LYS A 46 23.22 -6.06 -1.30
CA LYS A 46 23.61 -4.67 -1.49
C LYS A 46 25.14 -4.49 -1.52
N TRP A 47 25.86 -5.16 -0.62
CA TRP A 47 27.32 -5.13 -0.65
C TRP A 47 27.89 -5.74 -1.94
N CYS A 48 27.33 -6.86 -2.42
CA CYS A 48 27.72 -7.47 -3.68
C CYS A 48 27.47 -6.55 -4.87
N GLN A 49 26.32 -5.87 -4.91
CA GLN A 49 25.99 -4.88 -5.94
C GLN A 49 26.96 -3.71 -5.93
N ASP A 50 27.17 -3.08 -4.77
CA ASP A 50 28.10 -1.95 -4.64
C ASP A 50 29.52 -2.36 -5.03
N ARG A 51 29.96 -3.56 -4.66
CA ARG A 51 31.28 -4.08 -5.00
C ARG A 51 31.42 -4.42 -6.46
N ALA A 52 30.38 -5.00 -7.09
CA ALA A 52 30.36 -5.28 -8.52
C ALA A 52 30.48 -3.99 -9.35
N VAL A 53 29.71 -2.95 -8.97
CA VAL A 53 29.77 -1.63 -9.62
C VAL A 53 31.16 -1.00 -9.45
N TYR A 54 31.71 -1.01 -8.23
CA TYR A 54 33.05 -0.50 -7.97
C TYR A 54 34.10 -1.20 -8.86
N ASN A 55 34.11 -2.53 -8.87
CA ASN A 55 35.05 -3.32 -9.65
C ASN A 55 34.92 -3.05 -11.15
N SER A 56 33.70 -2.96 -11.67
CA SER A 56 33.43 -2.69 -13.10
C SER A 56 33.89 -1.29 -13.53
N ILE A 57 33.76 -0.29 -12.65
CA ILE A 57 34.29 1.06 -12.87
C ILE A 57 35.83 1.03 -12.91
N MET A 58 36.47 0.34 -11.96
CA MET A 58 37.94 0.22 -11.91
C MET A 58 38.48 -0.50 -13.15
N GLU A 59 37.82 -1.57 -13.59
CA GLU A 59 38.17 -2.30 -14.82
C GLU A 59 37.98 -1.40 -16.06
N SER A 60 36.89 -0.66 -16.11
CA SER A 60 36.62 0.29 -17.19
C SER A 60 37.72 1.37 -17.30
N ILE A 61 38.21 1.89 -16.17
CA ILE A 61 39.33 2.83 -16.13
C ILE A 61 40.61 2.19 -16.69
N GLN A 62 40.92 0.95 -16.30
CA GLN A 62 42.09 0.23 -16.85
C GLN A 62 42.00 0.04 -18.37
N ILE A 63 40.81 -0.23 -18.88
CA ILE A 63 40.55 -0.35 -20.32
C ILE A 63 40.74 1.00 -21.03
N ILE A 64 40.27 2.10 -20.45
CA ILE A 64 40.40 3.46 -21.00
C ILE A 64 41.87 3.88 -21.03
N ASP A 65 42.62 3.57 -19.97
CA ASP A 65 44.07 3.85 -19.83
C ASP A 65 44.94 2.97 -20.71
N GLY A 66 44.38 1.99 -21.42
CA GLY A 66 45.13 1.05 -22.26
C GLY A 66 45.97 0.03 -21.48
N LYS A 67 45.70 -0.15 -20.20
CA LYS A 67 46.39 -1.10 -19.29
C LYS A 67 45.78 -2.51 -19.34
N HIS A 68 44.60 -2.66 -19.92
CA HIS A 68 43.90 -3.96 -20.01
C HIS A 68 44.39 -4.70 -21.28
N GLN A 69 44.88 -5.93 -21.10
CA GLN A 69 45.56 -6.68 -22.15
C GLN A 69 44.65 -7.23 -23.26
N THR A 70 43.35 -7.48 -22.97
CA THR A 70 42.47 -8.24 -23.86
C THR A 70 41.17 -7.51 -24.23
N LEU A 71 40.72 -6.54 -23.45
CA LEU A 71 39.44 -5.86 -23.66
C LEU A 71 39.60 -4.47 -24.27
N SER A 72 38.74 -4.16 -25.21
CA SER A 72 38.66 -2.84 -25.85
C SER A 72 37.57 -1.96 -25.21
N LYS A 73 37.57 -0.66 -25.49
CA LYS A 73 36.58 0.29 -25.01
C LYS A 73 35.14 -0.10 -25.29
N ASN A 74 34.91 -0.91 -26.32
CA ASN A 74 33.56 -1.40 -26.66
C ASN A 74 33.00 -2.43 -25.67
N ALA A 75 33.84 -3.04 -24.81
CA ALA A 75 33.40 -3.97 -23.76
C ALA A 75 32.87 -3.26 -22.51
N ILE A 76 33.14 -1.96 -22.33
CA ILE A 76 32.75 -1.22 -21.12
C ILE A 76 31.24 -1.24 -20.85
N PRO A 77 30.34 -1.04 -21.83
CA PRO A 77 28.90 -1.11 -21.60
C PRO A 77 28.46 -2.48 -21.07
N GLU A 78 29.04 -3.57 -21.59
CA GLU A 78 28.71 -4.92 -21.14
C GLU A 78 29.19 -5.19 -19.70
N ILE A 79 30.39 -4.75 -19.35
CA ILE A 79 30.98 -4.87 -18.01
C ILE A 79 30.09 -4.15 -16.99
N LEU A 80 29.69 -2.91 -17.28
CA LEU A 80 28.80 -2.13 -16.43
C LEU A 80 27.40 -2.73 -16.33
N SER A 81 26.85 -3.24 -17.44
CA SER A 81 25.55 -3.90 -17.45
C SER A 81 25.53 -5.17 -16.60
N LYS A 82 26.57 -5.98 -16.66
CA LYS A 82 26.73 -7.18 -15.80
C LYS A 82 26.78 -6.81 -14.32
N ALA A 83 27.50 -5.74 -13.97
CA ALA A 83 27.60 -5.28 -12.58
C ALA A 83 26.26 -4.76 -12.03
N LEU A 84 25.47 -4.07 -12.88
CA LEU A 84 24.14 -3.59 -12.52
C LEU A 84 23.09 -4.72 -12.44
N GLY A 85 23.35 -5.87 -13.07
CA GLY A 85 22.48 -7.05 -13.04
C GLY A 85 22.74 -7.99 -11.86
N VAL A 86 23.64 -7.67 -10.93
CA VAL A 86 23.88 -8.50 -9.75
C VAL A 86 22.67 -8.44 -8.83
N THR A 87 22.00 -9.58 -8.65
CA THR A 87 20.87 -9.75 -7.74
C THR A 87 20.85 -11.16 -7.17
N PHE A 88 20.37 -11.30 -5.95
CA PHE A 88 20.12 -12.58 -5.30
C PHE A 88 18.70 -13.08 -5.57
N ASP A 89 17.86 -12.25 -6.20
CA ASP A 89 16.54 -12.65 -6.65
C ASP A 89 16.67 -13.65 -7.79
N THR A 90 16.33 -14.89 -7.54
CA THR A 90 16.29 -15.97 -8.53
C THR A 90 15.01 -15.97 -9.36
N ASN A 91 14.02 -15.17 -8.95
CA ASN A 91 12.72 -15.08 -9.62
C ASN A 91 12.75 -14.03 -10.73
N ILE A 92 13.16 -14.44 -11.94
CA ILE A 92 13.23 -13.60 -13.14
C ILE A 92 11.84 -13.38 -13.78
N GLY A 93 10.80 -13.86 -13.12
CA GLY A 93 9.43 -13.83 -13.63
C GLY A 93 8.77 -15.19 -13.53
N HIS A 94 7.52 -15.27 -13.94
CA HIS A 94 6.72 -16.49 -13.91
C HIS A 94 6.69 -17.12 -15.30
N ASP A 95 7.33 -18.31 -15.46
CA ASP A 95 7.19 -19.08 -16.69
C ASP A 95 5.79 -19.70 -16.75
N TYR A 96 5.03 -19.30 -17.76
CA TYR A 96 3.62 -19.69 -17.84
C TYR A 96 3.43 -21.19 -18.03
N LEU A 97 4.32 -21.86 -18.72
CA LEU A 97 4.19 -23.31 -19.00
C LEU A 97 4.92 -24.18 -17.96
N GLU A 98 6.01 -23.69 -17.39
CA GLU A 98 6.82 -24.46 -16.45
C GLU A 98 6.31 -24.34 -15.01
N ASN A 99 5.85 -23.16 -14.57
CA ASN A 99 5.39 -22.92 -13.20
C ASN A 99 3.91 -23.28 -12.96
N ILE A 100 3.45 -24.44 -13.46
CA ILE A 100 2.04 -24.88 -13.34
C ILE A 100 1.67 -25.13 -11.88
N ASP A 101 2.53 -25.79 -11.13
CA ASP A 101 2.27 -26.16 -9.72
C ASP A 101 2.17 -24.90 -8.85
N GLU A 102 3.07 -23.92 -9.04
CA GLU A 102 3.01 -22.64 -8.32
C GLU A 102 1.69 -21.88 -8.57
N ARG A 103 1.17 -21.95 -9.82
CA ARG A 103 -0.14 -21.33 -10.13
C ARG A 103 -1.29 -22.09 -9.49
N TRP A 104 -1.23 -23.40 -9.49
CA TRP A 104 -2.26 -24.23 -8.86
C TRP A 104 -2.31 -23.96 -7.35
N ASP A 105 -1.16 -23.89 -6.70
CA ASP A 105 -1.03 -23.53 -5.29
C ASP A 105 -1.55 -22.10 -5.03
N TYR A 106 -1.32 -21.17 -5.94
CA TYR A 106 -1.89 -19.82 -5.85
C TYR A 106 -3.43 -19.83 -5.94
N TYR A 107 -4.03 -20.63 -6.84
CA TYR A 107 -5.49 -20.70 -6.99
C TYR A 107 -6.18 -21.43 -5.84
N THR A 108 -5.49 -22.33 -5.17
CA THR A 108 -6.04 -23.13 -4.07
C THR A 108 -5.73 -22.55 -2.69
N ARG A 109 -4.81 -21.59 -2.62
CA ARG A 109 -4.44 -20.90 -1.40
C ARG A 109 -5.48 -19.84 -1.07
N ASP A 110 -5.94 -19.81 0.18
CA ASP A 110 -6.70 -18.67 0.70
C ASP A 110 -5.82 -17.40 0.65
N GLU A 111 -6.19 -16.43 -0.19
CA GLU A 111 -5.52 -15.12 -0.20
C GLU A 111 -5.73 -14.45 1.16
N GLU A 112 -4.64 -14.02 1.77
CA GLU A 112 -4.70 -13.25 3.00
C GLU A 112 -5.16 -11.83 2.69
N HIS A 113 -6.41 -11.53 3.02
CA HIS A 113 -7.00 -10.20 2.92
C HIS A 113 -6.90 -9.49 4.28
N ILE A 114 -6.85 -8.17 4.25
CA ILE A 114 -6.99 -7.34 5.44
C ILE A 114 -8.46 -6.91 5.52
N PRO A 115 -9.27 -7.53 6.40
CA PRO A 115 -10.72 -7.30 6.42
C PRO A 115 -11.05 -5.89 6.93
N PHE A 116 -12.19 -5.39 6.50
CA PHE A 116 -12.83 -4.22 7.12
C PHE A 116 -13.67 -4.65 8.32
N ASP A 117 -13.90 -3.73 9.24
CA ASP A 117 -14.91 -3.87 10.31
C ASP A 117 -16.30 -3.43 9.79
N LEU A 118 -16.59 -3.80 8.53
CA LEU A 118 -17.82 -3.46 7.80
C LEU A 118 -18.09 -4.56 6.77
N ASP A 119 -19.20 -5.28 6.95
CA ASP A 119 -19.54 -6.46 6.14
C ASP A 119 -19.71 -6.15 4.66
N MET A 120 -20.34 -5.02 4.32
CA MET A 120 -20.55 -4.63 2.93
C MET A 120 -19.23 -4.37 2.21
N PHE A 121 -18.24 -3.77 2.89
CA PHE A 121 -16.90 -3.61 2.30
C PHE A 121 -16.20 -4.95 2.09
N ASN A 122 -16.36 -5.91 3.01
CA ASN A 122 -15.80 -7.25 2.84
C ASN A 122 -16.47 -8.00 1.68
N GLN A 123 -17.78 -7.82 1.46
CA GLN A 123 -18.49 -8.41 0.33
C GLN A 123 -17.98 -7.88 -1.01
N ILE A 124 -17.85 -6.56 -1.18
CA ILE A 124 -17.38 -5.96 -2.44
C ILE A 124 -15.90 -6.23 -2.72
N THR A 125 -15.10 -6.51 -1.71
CA THR A 125 -13.66 -6.79 -1.82
C THR A 125 -13.32 -8.27 -1.70
N LYS A 126 -14.33 -9.16 -1.59
CA LYS A 126 -14.14 -10.61 -1.39
C LYS A 126 -13.28 -10.94 -0.16
N GLY A 127 -13.48 -10.21 0.93
CA GLY A 127 -12.84 -10.48 2.22
C GLY A 127 -11.94 -9.38 2.74
N GLY A 128 -11.74 -8.28 2.01
CA GLY A 128 -10.93 -7.15 2.48
C GLY A 128 -9.92 -6.62 1.46
N LEU A 129 -8.96 -5.85 1.95
CA LEU A 129 -7.90 -5.27 1.13
C LEU A 129 -6.86 -6.33 0.74
N VAL A 130 -6.51 -6.37 -0.53
CA VAL A 130 -5.51 -7.29 -1.09
C VAL A 130 -4.11 -6.70 -0.98
N LYS A 131 -3.10 -7.52 -0.72
CA LYS A 131 -1.69 -7.12 -0.74
C LYS A 131 -1.29 -6.51 -2.09
N LYS A 132 -0.28 -5.65 -2.09
CA LYS A 132 0.26 -4.96 -3.29
C LYS A 132 -0.74 -4.02 -3.96
N SER A 133 -1.71 -3.47 -3.22
CA SER A 133 -2.79 -2.64 -3.75
C SER A 133 -2.79 -1.23 -3.20
N LEU A 134 -3.30 -0.30 -4.00
CA LEU A 134 -3.62 1.07 -3.63
C LEU A 134 -5.14 1.27 -3.65
N ASN A 135 -5.70 1.64 -2.52
CA ASN A 135 -7.14 1.78 -2.30
C ASN A 135 -7.44 3.23 -1.91
N ILE A 136 -8.47 3.82 -2.51
CA ILE A 136 -8.74 5.27 -2.40
C ILE A 136 -10.19 5.52 -2.03
N ALA A 137 -10.39 6.26 -0.93
CA ALA A 137 -11.67 6.84 -0.55
C ALA A 137 -11.78 8.27 -1.10
N LEU A 138 -12.74 8.52 -1.98
CA LEU A 138 -13.06 9.85 -2.51
C LEU A 138 -14.14 10.48 -1.64
N ALA A 139 -13.96 11.70 -1.16
CA ALA A 139 -14.99 12.40 -0.39
C ALA A 139 -14.86 13.93 -0.46
N GLY A 140 -15.98 14.60 -0.35
CA GLY A 140 -16.01 16.05 -0.12
C GLY A 140 -15.44 16.43 1.25
N THR A 141 -15.15 17.74 1.42
CA THR A 141 -14.71 18.28 2.70
C THR A 141 -15.81 18.09 3.76
N GLY A 142 -15.45 17.57 4.94
CA GLY A 142 -16.39 17.36 6.05
C GLY A 142 -17.28 16.10 5.95
N VAL A 143 -17.28 15.37 4.84
CA VAL A 143 -18.11 14.18 4.66
C VAL A 143 -17.68 13.05 5.60
N GLY A 144 -16.36 12.88 5.85
CA GLY A 144 -15.87 11.89 6.81
C GLY A 144 -14.68 11.08 6.35
N LYS A 145 -13.80 11.59 5.46
CA LYS A 145 -12.56 10.90 5.05
C LYS A 145 -11.76 10.38 6.24
N SER A 146 -11.32 11.29 7.12
CA SER A 146 -10.49 10.92 8.27
C SER A 146 -11.25 10.08 9.28
N LEU A 147 -12.60 10.22 9.39
CA LEU A 147 -13.43 9.33 10.20
C LEU A 147 -13.37 7.91 9.66
N PHE A 148 -13.57 7.73 8.35
CA PHE A 148 -13.46 6.43 7.68
C PHE A 148 -12.07 5.80 7.89
N MET A 149 -11.01 6.58 7.66
CA MET A 149 -9.63 6.12 7.82
C MET A 149 -9.33 5.70 9.27
N CYS A 150 -9.71 6.52 10.25
CA CYS A 150 -9.52 6.21 11.68
C CYS A 150 -10.35 5.00 12.12
N HIS A 151 -11.59 4.85 11.63
CA HIS A 151 -12.42 3.70 11.91
C HIS A 151 -11.81 2.41 11.38
N CYS A 152 -11.40 2.38 10.11
CA CYS A 152 -10.77 1.20 9.53
C CYS A 152 -9.44 0.84 10.22
N ALA A 153 -8.63 1.83 10.58
CA ALA A 153 -7.39 1.61 11.34
C ALA A 153 -7.67 1.01 12.73
N ALA A 154 -8.70 1.50 13.44
CA ALA A 154 -9.14 0.96 14.72
C ALA A 154 -9.70 -0.47 14.59
N GLY A 155 -10.50 -0.74 13.55
CA GLY A 155 -11.02 -2.07 13.24
C GLY A 155 -9.91 -3.07 12.97
N ASN A 156 -8.94 -2.73 12.10
CA ASN A 156 -7.80 -3.60 11.81
C ASN A 156 -6.94 -3.88 13.06
N LEU A 157 -6.70 -2.86 13.90
CA LEU A 157 -6.02 -3.08 15.19
C LEU A 157 -6.78 -4.07 16.07
N SER A 158 -8.10 -3.93 16.15
CA SER A 158 -8.96 -4.83 16.94
C SER A 158 -8.94 -6.27 16.42
N MET A 159 -8.73 -6.46 15.13
CA MET A 159 -8.59 -7.76 14.47
C MET A 159 -7.15 -8.32 14.56
N GLY A 160 -6.28 -7.69 15.34
CA GLY A 160 -4.91 -8.18 15.57
C GLY A 160 -3.90 -7.81 14.49
N LYS A 161 -4.23 -6.90 13.56
CA LYS A 161 -3.32 -6.47 12.51
C LYS A 161 -2.40 -5.34 12.97
N ASN A 162 -1.18 -5.33 12.43
CA ASN A 162 -0.25 -4.22 12.61
C ASN A 162 -0.60 -3.08 11.65
N VAL A 163 -0.87 -1.92 12.17
CA VAL A 163 -1.35 -0.76 11.43
C VAL A 163 -0.34 0.37 11.50
N LEU A 164 0.04 0.92 10.35
CA LEU A 164 0.76 2.19 10.26
C LEU A 164 -0.19 3.26 9.73
N TYR A 165 -0.42 4.30 10.51
CA TYR A 165 -1.19 5.47 10.10
C TYR A 165 -0.26 6.66 9.88
N ILE A 166 -0.19 7.15 8.65
CA ILE A 166 0.59 8.32 8.27
C ILE A 166 -0.37 9.49 8.08
N THR A 167 -0.17 10.57 8.83
CA THR A 167 -0.95 11.79 8.73
C THR A 167 -0.08 12.96 8.25
N MET A 168 -0.66 13.79 7.39
CA MET A 168 -0.06 15.04 6.94
C MET A 168 -1.05 16.22 7.06
N GLU A 169 -2.25 15.94 7.56
CA GLU A 169 -3.32 16.95 7.77
C GLU A 169 -3.49 17.27 9.25
N MET A 170 -3.38 16.26 10.11
CA MET A 170 -3.58 16.40 11.55
C MET A 170 -2.36 15.92 12.33
N SER A 171 -2.21 16.37 13.59
CA SER A 171 -1.17 15.87 14.48
C SER A 171 -1.40 14.40 14.88
N GLU A 172 -0.34 13.72 15.31
CA GLU A 172 -0.38 12.32 15.82
C GLU A 172 -1.41 12.19 16.96
N GLU A 173 -1.47 13.18 17.86
CA GLU A 173 -2.39 13.20 19.01
C GLU A 173 -3.84 13.34 18.57
N LYS A 174 -4.13 14.16 17.54
CA LYS A 174 -5.49 14.33 17.03
C LYS A 174 -6.01 13.10 16.30
N VAL A 175 -5.12 12.36 15.63
CA VAL A 175 -5.47 11.05 15.06
C VAL A 175 -5.69 10.02 16.18
N ALA A 176 -4.81 10.00 17.19
CA ALA A 176 -4.96 9.14 18.37
C ALA A 176 -6.26 9.40 19.12
N GLU A 177 -6.64 10.65 19.36
CA GLU A 177 -7.89 11.06 19.98
C GLU A 177 -9.12 10.47 19.26
N ARG A 178 -9.12 10.48 17.93
CA ARG A 178 -10.21 9.89 17.11
C ARG A 178 -10.25 8.38 17.19
N ILE A 179 -9.09 7.74 17.20
CA ILE A 179 -8.98 6.28 17.36
C ILE A 179 -9.36 5.87 18.78
N ASP A 180 -9.00 6.65 19.81
CA ASP A 180 -9.42 6.44 21.19
C ASP A 180 -10.94 6.54 21.34
N ALA A 181 -11.57 7.56 20.76
CA ALA A 181 -13.03 7.70 20.77
C ALA A 181 -13.72 6.44 20.21
N ASN A 182 -13.16 5.87 19.15
CA ASN A 182 -13.64 4.65 18.53
C ASN A 182 -13.44 3.43 19.44
N LEU A 183 -12.20 3.12 19.79
CA LEU A 183 -11.82 1.90 20.50
C LEU A 183 -12.36 1.86 21.93
N LEU A 184 -12.34 3.00 22.64
CA LEU A 184 -12.77 3.10 24.03
C LEU A 184 -14.29 3.26 24.16
N ASN A 185 -14.99 3.45 23.04
CA ASN A 185 -16.44 3.71 22.99
C ASN A 185 -16.83 4.91 23.86
N VAL A 186 -16.14 6.02 23.67
CA VAL A 186 -16.35 7.29 24.39
C VAL A 186 -16.51 8.40 23.35
N ALA A 187 -17.44 9.33 23.56
CA ALA A 187 -17.57 10.47 22.68
C ALA A 187 -16.29 11.34 22.75
N ILE A 188 -15.85 11.88 21.59
CA ILE A 188 -14.57 12.57 21.47
C ILE A 188 -14.46 13.79 22.40
N ASP A 189 -15.57 14.49 22.61
CA ASP A 189 -15.71 15.63 23.54
C ASP A 189 -15.69 15.21 25.03
N GLN A 190 -15.86 13.93 25.31
CA GLN A 190 -15.83 13.38 26.66
C GLN A 190 -14.47 12.79 27.04
N LEU A 191 -13.57 12.59 26.08
CA LEU A 191 -12.25 12.01 26.36
C LEU A 191 -11.44 12.85 27.35
N GLU A 192 -11.50 14.18 27.26
CA GLU A 192 -10.79 15.10 28.16
C GLU A 192 -11.30 15.04 29.59
N ASN A 193 -12.56 14.61 29.80
CA ASN A 193 -13.18 14.49 31.11
C ASN A 193 -12.89 13.14 31.82
N LEU A 194 -12.22 12.21 31.12
CA LEU A 194 -11.85 10.93 31.73
C LEU A 194 -10.70 11.10 32.71
N SER A 195 -10.86 10.50 33.90
CA SER A 195 -9.70 10.38 34.80
C SER A 195 -8.63 9.49 34.17
N LYS A 196 -7.34 9.78 34.44
CA LYS A 196 -6.20 9.00 33.95
C LYS A 196 -6.35 7.50 34.23
N ASN A 197 -6.87 7.12 35.41
CA ASN A 197 -7.05 5.72 35.78
C ASN A 197 -8.09 5.01 34.90
N VAL A 198 -9.21 5.68 34.61
CA VAL A 198 -10.25 5.14 33.72
C VAL A 198 -9.74 5.03 32.30
N PHE A 199 -9.08 6.05 31.78
CA PHE A 199 -8.46 6.03 30.47
C PHE A 199 -7.47 4.87 30.35
N THR A 200 -6.50 4.78 31.26
CA THR A 200 -5.49 3.70 31.24
C THR A 200 -6.13 2.31 31.33
N SER A 201 -7.16 2.13 32.17
CA SER A 201 -7.87 0.85 32.28
C SER A 201 -8.56 0.46 30.96
N LYS A 202 -9.21 1.42 30.25
CA LYS A 202 -9.84 1.19 28.96
C LYS A 202 -8.82 0.82 27.89
N VAL A 203 -7.70 1.56 27.79
CA VAL A 203 -6.60 1.26 26.83
C VAL A 203 -6.00 -0.12 27.11
N GLN A 204 -5.77 -0.48 28.38
CA GLN A 204 -5.28 -1.81 28.73
C GLN A 204 -6.29 -2.92 28.39
N ALA A 205 -7.58 -2.65 28.47
CA ALA A 205 -8.61 -3.60 28.06
C ALA A 205 -8.58 -3.85 26.53
N VAL A 206 -8.33 -2.82 25.73
CA VAL A 206 -8.09 -2.95 24.28
C VAL A 206 -6.80 -3.75 24.03
N ALA A 207 -5.69 -3.38 24.67
CA ALA A 207 -4.40 -4.05 24.50
C ALA A 207 -4.42 -5.55 24.87
N LYS A 208 -5.31 -5.96 25.77
CA LYS A 208 -5.51 -7.40 26.11
C LYS A 208 -6.30 -8.17 25.06
N LYS A 209 -7.06 -7.48 24.20
CA LYS A 209 -7.92 -8.11 23.18
C LYS A 209 -7.25 -8.26 21.83
N THR A 210 -6.20 -7.48 21.57
CA THR A 210 -5.48 -7.51 20.29
C THR A 210 -4.02 -7.89 20.47
N GLN A 211 -3.46 -8.59 19.48
CA GLN A 211 -2.01 -8.82 19.34
C GLN A 211 -1.40 -7.80 18.37
N GLY A 212 -2.22 -7.03 17.64
CA GLY A 212 -1.79 -6.02 16.71
C GLY A 212 -1.17 -4.80 17.40
N LYS A 213 -0.48 -4.01 16.62
CA LYS A 213 0.10 -2.73 17.03
C LYS A 213 -0.34 -1.65 16.05
N LEU A 214 -0.61 -0.45 16.57
CA LEU A 214 -0.89 0.71 15.75
C LEU A 214 0.16 1.77 16.04
N ILE A 215 0.81 2.26 14.96
CA ILE A 215 1.76 3.37 15.03
C ILE A 215 1.21 4.50 14.17
N ILE A 216 1.14 5.69 14.76
CA ILE A 216 0.76 6.93 14.06
C ILE A 216 2.02 7.72 13.83
N LYS A 217 2.20 8.23 12.59
CA LYS A 217 3.34 9.06 12.22
C LYS A 217 2.88 10.31 11.49
N GLU A 218 3.22 11.47 12.04
CA GLU A 218 2.98 12.76 11.41
C GLU A 218 4.15 13.17 10.51
N TYR A 219 3.81 13.76 9.37
CA TYR A 219 4.73 14.49 8.51
C TYR A 219 4.15 15.86 8.18
N PRO A 220 4.99 16.89 8.00
CA PRO A 220 4.52 18.19 7.54
C PRO A 220 3.88 18.10 6.15
N THR A 221 2.78 18.83 5.95
CA THR A 221 2.05 18.90 4.69
C THR A 221 2.96 19.21 3.51
N GLY A 222 2.87 18.45 2.42
CA GLY A 222 3.62 18.66 1.19
C GLY A 222 5.10 18.29 1.24
N GLN A 223 5.61 17.75 2.35
CA GLN A 223 7.03 17.42 2.50
C GLN A 223 7.33 15.92 2.33
N ALA A 224 6.43 15.04 2.72
CA ALA A 224 6.63 13.60 2.66
C ALA A 224 6.27 13.00 1.30
N ASN A 225 7.05 12.02 0.86
CA ASN A 225 6.86 11.24 -0.36
C ASN A 225 7.16 9.76 -0.12
N ALA A 226 6.99 8.93 -1.14
CA ALA A 226 7.23 7.49 -1.05
C ALA A 226 8.65 7.13 -0.55
N ALA A 227 9.69 7.94 -0.84
CA ALA A 227 11.02 7.68 -0.32
C ALA A 227 11.12 7.88 1.21
N HIS A 228 10.43 8.88 1.77
CA HIS A 228 10.34 9.07 3.21
C HIS A 228 9.58 7.92 3.88
N PHE A 229 8.50 7.45 3.25
CA PHE A 229 7.73 6.32 3.76
C PHE A 229 8.53 5.02 3.73
N ARG A 230 9.30 4.78 2.65
CA ARG A 230 10.24 3.65 2.56
C ARG A 230 11.29 3.69 3.68
N ALA A 231 11.89 4.84 3.92
CA ALA A 231 12.86 5.02 4.99
C ALA A 231 12.22 4.74 6.37
N LEU A 232 11.00 5.23 6.60
CA LEU A 232 10.24 4.97 7.83
C LEU A 232 9.96 3.48 8.04
N LEU A 233 9.52 2.76 7.00
CA LEU A 233 9.22 1.33 7.07
C LEU A 233 10.48 0.52 7.41
N ASN A 234 11.60 0.83 6.76
CA ASN A 234 12.88 0.19 7.05
C ASN A 234 13.36 0.50 8.49
N GLU A 235 13.20 1.74 8.95
CA GLU A 235 13.55 2.12 10.32
C GLU A 235 12.68 1.41 11.36
N MET A 236 11.38 1.27 11.12
CA MET A 236 10.45 0.55 11.99
C MET A 236 10.79 -0.95 12.06
N LYS A 237 11.11 -1.56 10.93
CA LYS A 237 11.56 -2.97 10.86
C LYS A 237 12.82 -3.15 11.70
N LEU A 238 13.82 -2.27 11.55
CA LEU A 238 15.11 -2.39 12.24
C LEU A 238 15.04 -2.05 13.73
N LYS A 239 14.39 -0.94 14.10
CA LYS A 239 14.45 -0.41 15.48
C LYS A 239 13.36 -0.96 16.39
N LYS A 240 12.19 -1.28 15.84
CA LYS A 240 11.00 -1.68 16.62
C LYS A 240 10.54 -3.11 16.33
N ASN A 241 11.20 -3.80 15.40
CA ASN A 241 10.74 -5.09 14.85
C ASN A 241 9.24 -5.01 14.48
N PHE A 242 8.85 -3.89 13.83
CA PHE A 242 7.48 -3.61 13.44
C PHE A 242 7.37 -3.65 11.92
N ILE A 243 6.53 -4.54 11.43
CA ILE A 243 6.16 -4.67 10.02
C ILE A 243 4.65 -4.46 9.97
N PRO A 244 4.14 -3.42 9.29
CA PRO A 244 2.71 -3.21 9.16
C PRO A 244 2.08 -4.23 8.20
N ASP A 245 0.85 -4.64 8.50
CA ASP A 245 -0.01 -5.41 7.60
C ASP A 245 -0.77 -4.48 6.63
N VAL A 246 -1.01 -3.24 7.05
CA VAL A 246 -1.71 -2.22 6.27
C VAL A 246 -1.18 -0.82 6.61
N ILE A 247 -1.14 0.06 5.59
CA ILE A 247 -0.78 1.46 5.76
C ILE A 247 -1.97 2.35 5.41
N TYR A 248 -2.30 3.30 6.29
CA TYR A 248 -3.23 4.39 6.05
C TYR A 248 -2.44 5.68 5.80
N ILE A 249 -2.75 6.43 4.73
CA ILE A 249 -2.11 7.70 4.39
C ILE A 249 -3.19 8.78 4.29
N ASP A 250 -3.27 9.70 5.23
CA ASP A 250 -4.25 10.77 5.31
C ASP A 250 -3.59 12.11 4.97
N TYR A 251 -3.73 12.60 3.71
CA TYR A 251 -4.32 12.01 2.51
C TYR A 251 -3.39 12.23 1.29
N LEU A 252 -3.69 11.58 0.17
CA LEU A 252 -2.79 11.45 -0.98
C LEU A 252 -2.38 12.79 -1.61
N ASN A 253 -3.34 13.73 -1.81
CA ASN A 253 -3.07 14.97 -2.54
C ASN A 253 -2.10 15.92 -1.83
N ILE A 254 -1.87 15.74 -0.52
CA ILE A 254 -0.89 16.54 0.25
C ILE A 254 0.46 15.85 0.42
N CYS A 255 0.65 14.68 -0.21
CA CYS A 255 1.97 14.08 -0.39
C CYS A 255 2.78 14.87 -1.41
N SER A 256 4.10 14.73 -1.36
CA SER A 256 4.98 15.22 -2.42
C SER A 256 5.42 14.08 -3.35
N SER A 257 5.75 14.42 -4.63
CA SER A 257 6.36 13.47 -5.56
C SER A 257 7.87 13.64 -5.59
N ALA A 258 8.60 12.52 -5.46
CA ALA A 258 10.05 12.53 -5.57
C ALA A 258 10.51 12.80 -7.01
N ARG A 259 9.79 12.27 -8.01
CA ARG A 259 10.10 12.44 -9.44
C ARG A 259 9.94 13.88 -9.87
N MET A 260 8.88 14.56 -9.41
CA MET A 260 8.55 15.92 -9.86
C MET A 260 9.42 17.00 -9.26
N LYS A 261 9.97 16.80 -8.05
CA LYS A 261 10.97 17.72 -7.48
C LYS A 261 12.24 17.83 -8.34
N ALA A 262 12.56 16.78 -9.10
CA ALA A 262 13.75 16.72 -9.95
C ALA A 262 13.55 17.38 -11.33
N MET A 263 12.30 17.59 -11.80
CA MET A 263 12.03 18.01 -13.18
C MET A 263 11.96 19.51 -13.41
N GLY A 264 11.89 20.35 -12.37
CA GLY A 264 12.01 21.81 -12.42
C GLY A 264 11.24 22.49 -13.56
N GLY A 265 9.91 22.60 -13.47
CA GLY A 265 9.07 23.25 -14.49
C GLY A 265 7.64 23.47 -14.01
N ALA A 266 6.79 24.14 -14.80
CA ALA A 266 5.37 24.27 -14.55
C ALA A 266 4.70 22.91 -14.69
N ILE A 267 4.46 22.23 -13.56
CA ILE A 267 3.89 20.89 -13.52
C ILE A 267 2.37 21.02 -13.44
N ASN A 268 1.64 20.34 -14.33
CA ASN A 268 0.19 20.23 -14.26
C ASN A 268 -0.19 19.39 -13.01
N SER A 269 -1.16 19.87 -12.22
CA SER A 269 -1.67 19.17 -11.03
C SER A 269 -2.08 17.71 -11.32
N TYR A 270 -2.68 17.46 -12.47
CA TYR A 270 -3.00 16.13 -12.97
C TYR A 270 -1.78 15.16 -12.96
N THR A 271 -0.69 15.56 -13.61
CA THR A 271 0.53 14.75 -13.71
C THR A 271 1.17 14.58 -12.33
N TYR A 272 1.07 15.61 -11.48
CA TYR A 272 1.63 15.57 -10.13
C TYR A 272 0.93 14.54 -9.24
N ILE A 273 -0.40 14.56 -9.18
CA ILE A 273 -1.18 13.62 -8.37
C ILE A 273 -1.03 12.18 -8.90
N LYS A 274 -1.02 12.01 -10.23
CA LYS A 274 -0.74 10.71 -10.84
C LYS A 274 0.62 10.15 -10.42
N SER A 275 1.67 10.98 -10.42
CA SER A 275 3.00 10.55 -10.01
C SER A 275 3.06 10.14 -8.55
N ILE A 276 2.38 10.86 -7.65
CA ILE A 276 2.25 10.48 -6.24
C ILE A 276 1.57 9.11 -6.12
N ALA A 277 0.45 8.91 -6.81
CA ALA A 277 -0.28 7.64 -6.78
C ALA A 277 0.56 6.46 -7.28
N GLU A 278 1.31 6.65 -8.38
CA GLU A 278 2.22 5.64 -8.92
C GLU A 278 3.37 5.32 -7.94
N GLU A 279 3.95 6.33 -7.31
CA GLU A 279 5.02 6.16 -6.32
C GLU A 279 4.51 5.40 -5.07
N ILE A 280 3.33 5.74 -4.57
CA ILE A 280 2.70 5.07 -3.41
C ILE A 280 2.28 3.64 -3.77
N ARG A 281 1.72 3.43 -4.97
CA ARG A 281 1.39 2.07 -5.43
C ARG A 281 2.65 1.22 -5.60
N GLY A 282 3.75 1.81 -6.08
CA GLY A 282 5.06 1.15 -6.13
C GLY A 282 5.53 0.70 -4.74
N LEU A 283 5.33 1.54 -3.71
CA LEU A 283 5.64 1.19 -2.33
C LEU A 283 4.79 0.01 -1.81
N ALA A 284 3.49 -0.04 -2.15
CA ALA A 284 2.62 -1.15 -1.80
C ALA A 284 3.11 -2.48 -2.38
N VAL A 285 3.58 -2.46 -3.64
CA VAL A 285 4.15 -3.63 -4.31
C VAL A 285 5.48 -4.06 -3.68
N GLU A 286 6.38 -3.11 -3.42
CA GLU A 286 7.70 -3.32 -2.84
C GLU A 286 7.64 -3.98 -1.45
N PHE A 287 6.72 -3.50 -0.59
CA PHE A 287 6.55 -4.01 0.77
C PHE A 287 5.47 -5.11 0.89
N ASN A 288 4.86 -5.53 -0.22
CA ASN A 288 3.85 -6.59 -0.27
C ASN A 288 2.68 -6.37 0.71
N LEU A 289 2.13 -5.16 0.76
CA LEU A 289 1.05 -4.78 1.66
C LEU A 289 0.02 -3.87 0.96
N PRO A 290 -1.24 -3.80 1.46
CA PRO A 290 -2.21 -2.82 0.99
C PRO A 290 -1.94 -1.44 1.57
N ILE A 291 -2.17 -0.40 0.75
CA ILE A 291 -2.21 0.99 1.19
C ILE A 291 -3.62 1.52 0.97
N MET A 292 -4.22 2.09 2.01
CA MET A 292 -5.46 2.85 1.97
C MET A 292 -5.12 4.34 2.08
N SER A 293 -5.65 5.13 1.15
CA SER A 293 -5.54 6.58 1.21
C SER A 293 -6.87 7.25 0.86
N ALA A 294 -6.90 8.56 0.90
CA ALA A 294 -8.07 9.34 0.54
C ALA A 294 -7.72 10.43 -0.47
N THR A 295 -8.74 10.93 -1.16
CA THR A 295 -8.66 12.10 -2.03
C THR A 295 -9.90 12.96 -1.88
N GLN A 296 -9.85 14.20 -2.34
CA GLN A 296 -10.99 15.10 -2.29
C GLN A 296 -11.73 15.15 -3.64
N THR A 297 -13.04 15.43 -3.59
CA THR A 297 -13.82 15.74 -4.79
C THR A 297 -13.47 17.14 -5.32
N THR A 298 -13.72 17.38 -6.62
CA THR A 298 -13.74 18.72 -7.21
C THR A 298 -14.84 19.58 -6.57
N ARG A 299 -14.80 20.90 -6.80
CA ARG A 299 -15.87 21.82 -6.37
C ARG A 299 -17.22 21.46 -6.98
N GLY A 300 -17.26 20.89 -8.19
CA GLY A 300 -18.48 20.45 -8.87
C GLY A 300 -19.10 19.20 -8.24
N GLY A 301 -18.29 18.31 -7.67
CA GLY A 301 -18.75 17.11 -6.94
C GLY A 301 -19.19 17.37 -5.50
N TYR A 302 -18.98 18.61 -4.99
CA TYR A 302 -19.41 18.98 -3.65
C TYR A 302 -20.93 19.19 -3.62
N GLY A 303 -21.66 18.37 -2.88
CA GLY A 303 -23.12 18.39 -2.79
C GLY A 303 -23.84 17.68 -3.95
N ASN A 304 -23.10 16.96 -4.80
CA ASN A 304 -23.70 16.08 -5.81
C ASN A 304 -23.97 14.71 -5.18
N ASP A 305 -25.23 14.25 -5.32
CA ASP A 305 -25.64 12.91 -4.84
C ASP A 305 -25.12 11.77 -5.74
N ASP A 306 -24.65 12.11 -6.94
CA ASP A 306 -24.10 11.14 -7.90
C ASP A 306 -22.65 11.47 -8.28
N VAL A 307 -21.73 11.21 -7.35
CA VAL A 307 -20.30 11.43 -7.55
C VAL A 307 -19.73 10.37 -8.48
N GLY A 308 -19.01 10.78 -9.55
CA GLY A 308 -18.34 9.92 -10.51
C GLY A 308 -16.80 9.98 -10.44
N LEU A 309 -16.13 9.24 -11.33
CA LEU A 309 -14.66 9.29 -11.46
C LEU A 309 -14.17 10.67 -11.94
N GLU A 310 -15.02 11.36 -12.70
CA GLU A 310 -14.81 12.74 -13.20
C GLU A 310 -14.78 13.78 -12.08
N ASP A 311 -15.42 13.50 -10.95
CA ASP A 311 -15.44 14.38 -9.78
C ASP A 311 -14.18 14.28 -8.92
N THR A 312 -13.22 13.45 -9.33
CA THR A 312 -11.94 13.35 -8.63
C THR A 312 -11.18 14.67 -8.79
N SER A 313 -10.87 15.31 -7.66
CA SER A 313 -10.09 16.55 -7.62
C SER A 313 -8.78 16.38 -8.41
N GLU A 314 -8.65 17.16 -9.47
CA GLU A 314 -7.41 17.36 -10.24
C GLU A 314 -6.91 16.19 -11.12
N SER A 315 -7.52 14.97 -11.15
CA SER A 315 -6.85 13.92 -11.91
C SER A 315 -7.66 12.66 -12.27
N PHE A 316 -7.89 12.41 -13.57
CA PHE A 316 -8.20 11.07 -14.08
C PHE A 316 -7.05 10.04 -13.90
N GLY A 317 -5.84 10.50 -13.59
CA GLY A 317 -4.68 9.64 -13.36
C GLY A 317 -4.77 8.82 -12.08
N LEU A 318 -5.44 9.33 -11.06
CA LEU A 318 -5.63 8.61 -9.80
C LEU A 318 -6.56 7.38 -9.96
N PRO A 319 -7.75 7.49 -10.59
CA PRO A 319 -8.57 6.33 -10.91
C PRO A 319 -7.85 5.28 -11.76
N ALA A 320 -7.00 5.69 -12.69
CA ALA A 320 -6.23 4.76 -13.51
C ALA A 320 -5.26 3.91 -12.67
N THR A 321 -4.66 4.49 -11.63
CA THR A 321 -3.62 3.86 -10.80
C THR A 321 -4.20 3.04 -9.64
N ALA A 322 -5.29 3.48 -9.01
CA ALA A 322 -5.91 2.79 -7.88
C ALA A 322 -6.46 1.40 -8.27
N ASP A 323 -6.42 0.46 -7.33
CA ASP A 323 -7.00 -0.89 -7.47
C ASP A 323 -8.45 -0.94 -6.99
N LEU A 324 -8.78 -0.24 -5.90
CA LEU A 324 -10.14 0.03 -5.41
C LEU A 324 -10.32 1.54 -5.28
N MET A 325 -11.47 2.03 -5.72
CA MET A 325 -11.88 3.42 -5.50
C MET A 325 -13.36 3.49 -5.24
N PHE A 326 -13.76 4.20 -4.20
CA PHE A 326 -15.13 4.42 -3.81
C PHE A 326 -15.33 5.84 -3.28
N ALA A 327 -16.55 6.35 -3.46
CA ALA A 327 -16.93 7.66 -2.94
C ALA A 327 -17.70 7.51 -1.61
N LEU A 328 -17.42 8.41 -0.68
CA LEU A 328 -18.21 8.69 0.51
C LEU A 328 -19.10 9.89 0.18
N ILE A 329 -20.42 9.71 0.23
CA ILE A 329 -21.41 10.73 -0.14
C ILE A 329 -22.28 11.01 1.09
N SER A 330 -22.53 12.28 1.36
CA SER A 330 -23.41 12.73 2.44
C SER A 330 -24.23 13.92 1.95
N ASN A 331 -25.54 13.84 2.12
CA ASN A 331 -26.49 14.93 1.95
C ASN A 331 -27.27 15.15 3.25
N GLU A 332 -28.21 16.12 3.28
CA GLU A 332 -28.99 16.42 4.48
C GLU A 332 -29.81 15.23 4.96
N GLU A 333 -30.40 14.47 4.07
CA GLU A 333 -31.21 13.28 4.40
C GLU A 333 -30.36 12.20 5.05
N LEU A 334 -29.23 11.83 4.44
CA LEU A 334 -28.28 10.89 4.96
C LEU A 334 -27.71 11.34 6.31
N ALA A 335 -27.41 12.64 6.44
CA ALA A 335 -26.88 13.20 7.69
C ALA A 335 -27.90 13.12 8.83
N ASN A 336 -29.18 13.41 8.55
CA ASN A 336 -30.27 13.31 9.52
C ASN A 336 -30.50 11.86 9.97
N ASN A 337 -30.26 10.89 9.09
CA ASN A 337 -30.35 9.46 9.40
C ASN A 337 -29.06 8.89 10.01
N ASN A 338 -28.02 9.71 10.25
CA ASN A 338 -26.69 9.27 10.66
C ASN A 338 -26.13 8.20 9.71
N GLN A 339 -26.19 8.44 8.43
CA GLN A 339 -25.75 7.55 7.36
C GLN A 339 -24.75 8.24 6.42
N ILE A 340 -23.93 7.44 5.76
CA ILE A 340 -23.09 7.82 4.64
C ILE A 340 -23.35 6.82 3.50
N LEU A 341 -23.59 7.33 2.30
CA LEU A 341 -23.70 6.50 1.11
C LEU A 341 -22.30 6.20 0.57
N ILE A 342 -22.06 4.95 0.28
CA ILE A 342 -20.85 4.46 -0.37
C ILE A 342 -21.19 4.13 -1.81
N LYS A 343 -20.43 4.67 -2.77
CA LYS A 343 -20.54 4.34 -4.19
C LYS A 343 -19.24 3.77 -4.69
N GLN A 344 -19.25 2.55 -5.23
CA GLN A 344 -18.09 1.98 -5.90
C GLN A 344 -17.82 2.72 -7.21
N LEU A 345 -16.60 3.21 -7.39
CA LEU A 345 -16.18 3.90 -8.61
C LEU A 345 -15.26 3.02 -9.46
N LYS A 346 -14.43 2.21 -8.81
CA LYS A 346 -13.53 1.24 -9.44
C LYS A 346 -13.25 0.10 -8.48
N ASN A 347 -13.30 -1.13 -8.98
CA ASN A 347 -12.99 -2.30 -8.18
C ASN A 347 -12.28 -3.35 -9.06
N ARG A 348 -11.03 -3.66 -8.78
CA ARG A 348 -10.27 -4.72 -9.46
C ARG A 348 -10.42 -6.08 -8.79
N TYR A 349 -10.98 -6.13 -7.59
CA TYR A 349 -11.18 -7.37 -6.82
C TYR A 349 -12.48 -8.07 -7.22
N ASN A 350 -13.44 -7.29 -7.70
CA ASN A 350 -14.76 -7.77 -8.08
C ASN A 350 -15.36 -6.90 -9.19
N ASP A 351 -16.48 -7.31 -9.77
CA ASP A 351 -17.21 -6.49 -10.73
C ASP A 351 -17.83 -5.27 -10.00
N ALA A 352 -17.36 -4.07 -10.35
CA ALA A 352 -17.88 -2.81 -9.79
C ALA A 352 -19.30 -2.46 -10.28
N THR A 353 -19.77 -3.09 -11.38
CA THR A 353 -21.09 -2.89 -11.96
C THR A 353 -22.10 -3.90 -11.45
N GLY A 354 -21.65 -4.89 -10.67
CA GLY A 354 -22.47 -5.94 -10.10
C GLY A 354 -23.25 -5.50 -8.85
N ILE A 355 -23.62 -6.49 -8.06
CA ILE A 355 -24.37 -6.33 -6.81
C ILE A 355 -23.62 -5.38 -5.87
N ASN A 356 -24.37 -4.46 -5.21
CA ASN A 356 -23.86 -3.51 -4.22
C ASN A 356 -22.97 -2.38 -4.78
N GLN A 357 -23.28 -1.88 -5.99
CA GLN A 357 -22.61 -0.68 -6.51
C GLN A 357 -22.74 0.52 -5.57
N ARG A 358 -23.89 0.63 -4.89
CA ARG A 358 -24.19 1.63 -3.86
C ARG A 358 -24.74 0.96 -2.62
N PHE A 359 -24.27 1.36 -1.46
CA PHE A 359 -24.79 0.90 -0.18
C PHE A 359 -24.58 1.97 0.90
N VAL A 360 -25.34 1.88 1.97
CA VAL A 360 -25.25 2.83 3.09
C VAL A 360 -24.53 2.19 4.27
N VAL A 361 -23.80 3.02 5.00
CA VAL A 361 -23.20 2.68 6.29
C VAL A 361 -23.68 3.68 7.34
N GLY A 362 -23.95 3.21 8.55
CA GLY A 362 -24.28 4.06 9.68
C GLY A 362 -23.04 4.76 10.19
N VAL A 363 -23.19 5.97 10.74
CA VAL A 363 -22.09 6.76 11.29
C VAL A 363 -22.43 7.32 12.68
N ASP A 364 -21.58 7.03 13.65
CA ASP A 364 -21.53 7.72 14.96
C ASP A 364 -20.35 8.69 14.95
N ARG A 365 -20.62 9.94 14.58
CA ARG A 365 -19.59 10.99 14.45
C ARG A 365 -18.94 11.31 15.79
N ASN A 366 -19.70 11.21 16.88
CA ASN A 366 -19.19 11.51 18.22
C ASN A 366 -18.14 10.50 18.66
N LYS A 367 -18.29 9.25 18.24
CA LYS A 367 -17.37 8.17 18.59
C LYS A 367 -16.46 7.75 17.42
N MET A 368 -16.44 8.51 16.34
CA MET A 368 -15.63 8.20 15.17
C MET A 368 -15.84 6.77 14.65
N ARG A 369 -17.09 6.29 14.64
CA ARG A 369 -17.46 4.93 14.25
C ARG A 369 -18.33 4.90 13.01
N LEU A 370 -18.11 3.85 12.21
CA LEU A 370 -19.01 3.38 11.18
C LEU A 370 -19.58 2.02 11.63
N TYR A 371 -20.75 1.65 11.13
CA TYR A 371 -21.37 0.38 11.40
C TYR A 371 -22.29 -0.03 10.24
N ASP A 372 -22.50 -1.33 10.07
CA ASP A 372 -23.40 -1.85 9.07
C ASP A 372 -24.87 -1.53 9.43
N VAL A 373 -25.65 -1.19 8.42
CA VAL A 373 -27.09 -0.93 8.52
C VAL A 373 -27.84 -1.79 7.51
N ASP A 374 -29.16 -1.97 7.73
CA ASP A 374 -30.00 -2.69 6.78
C ASP A 374 -30.09 -1.91 5.47
N GLN A 375 -29.74 -2.57 4.36
CA GLN A 375 -29.75 -1.96 3.04
C GLN A 375 -31.15 -1.73 2.46
N ASN A 376 -32.19 -2.33 3.06
CA ASN A 376 -33.58 -2.08 2.67
C ASN A 376 -34.05 -0.66 3.04
N ASP A 377 -33.36 0.00 3.97
CA ASP A 377 -33.63 1.38 4.39
C ASP A 377 -32.87 2.43 3.53
N ASN A 378 -32.22 2.02 2.44
CA ASN A 378 -31.50 2.94 1.56
C ASN A 378 -32.49 3.88 0.85
N PRO A 379 -32.50 5.20 1.16
CA PRO A 379 -33.42 6.15 0.54
C PRO A 379 -33.30 6.21 -0.98
N MET A 380 -32.11 5.93 -1.53
CA MET A 380 -31.85 5.97 -2.97
C MET A 380 -32.40 4.75 -3.72
N ASN A 381 -32.72 3.63 -3.05
CA ASN A 381 -33.39 2.49 -3.70
C ASN A 381 -34.87 2.73 -3.93
N ARG A 382 -35.44 3.83 -3.40
CA ARG A 382 -36.87 4.16 -3.56
C ARG A 382 -37.18 4.96 -4.81
N GLU A 383 -36.19 5.53 -5.51
CA GLU A 383 -36.41 6.41 -6.67
C GLU A 383 -36.26 5.72 -8.05
N GLU A 384 -35.77 4.49 -8.14
CA GLU A 384 -35.58 3.83 -9.45
C GLU A 384 -36.84 3.15 -10.03
N ASP A 385 -37.99 3.17 -9.34
CA ASP A 385 -39.17 2.42 -9.79
C ASP A 385 -40.27 3.27 -10.49
N THR A 386 -39.98 4.51 -10.92
CA THR A 386 -40.94 5.37 -11.63
C THR A 386 -40.44 6.05 -12.90
N GLY A 387 -39.52 5.44 -13.63
CA GLY A 387 -39.15 5.88 -14.97
C GLY A 387 -39.97 5.19 -16.04
N PRO A 388 -40.56 5.88 -17.05
CA PRO A 388 -41.22 5.18 -18.15
C PRO A 388 -40.19 4.34 -18.91
N VAL A 389 -40.43 3.05 -18.96
CA VAL A 389 -39.70 2.11 -19.82
C VAL A 389 -39.91 2.55 -21.28
N PHE A 390 -38.95 3.26 -21.86
CA PHE A 390 -38.90 3.45 -23.30
C PHE A 390 -38.57 2.10 -23.93
N ASP A 391 -39.59 1.46 -24.44
CA ASP A 391 -39.49 0.27 -25.29
C ASP A 391 -38.76 0.64 -26.59
N ASN A 392 -37.45 0.48 -26.62
CA ASN A 392 -36.63 0.59 -27.83
C ASN A 392 -36.56 -0.77 -28.51
N SER A 393 -37.75 -1.29 -28.95
CA SER A 393 -37.83 -2.37 -29.91
C SER A 393 -37.47 -1.87 -31.31
N ASN A 394 -36.21 -1.53 -31.54
CA ASN A 394 -35.65 -1.43 -32.88
C ASN A 394 -34.41 -2.31 -33.01
N SER A 395 -34.68 -3.42 -33.64
CA SER A 395 -33.80 -4.50 -34.08
C SER A 395 -32.52 -4.02 -34.76
N GLY A 396 -31.41 -3.93 -34.02
CA GLY A 396 -30.06 -4.03 -34.56
C GLY A 396 -29.55 -5.44 -34.27
N GLN A 397 -29.30 -6.23 -35.30
CA GLN A 397 -28.79 -7.60 -35.24
C GLN A 397 -27.56 -7.67 -34.31
N ARG A 398 -27.72 -8.32 -33.15
CA ARG A 398 -26.57 -8.78 -32.37
C ARG A 398 -25.88 -9.91 -33.12
N MET A 399 -24.69 -9.67 -33.64
CA MET A 399 -23.79 -10.74 -34.06
C MET A 399 -23.43 -11.59 -32.84
N ASN A 400 -23.86 -12.86 -32.89
CA ASN A 400 -23.51 -13.84 -31.86
C ASN A 400 -21.99 -13.99 -31.73
N ALA A 401 -21.48 -13.92 -30.52
CA ALA A 401 -20.07 -14.10 -30.18
C ALA A 401 -19.54 -15.52 -30.48
N GLU A 402 -20.41 -16.47 -30.79
CA GLU A 402 -20.08 -17.87 -31.07
C GLU A 402 -19.28 -18.11 -32.34
N ASN A 403 -19.27 -17.18 -33.29
CA ASN A 403 -18.59 -17.37 -34.58
C ASN A 403 -17.17 -16.80 -34.67
N ARG A 404 -16.54 -16.36 -33.58
CA ARG A 404 -15.18 -15.82 -33.62
C ARG A 404 -14.05 -16.85 -33.40
N PHE A 405 -14.39 -18.06 -32.98
CA PHE A 405 -13.38 -19.09 -32.64
C PHE A 405 -13.65 -20.46 -33.29
N GLY A 406 -14.47 -20.53 -34.34
CA GLY A 406 -14.87 -21.78 -35.02
C GLY A 406 -13.73 -22.50 -35.77
N ASP A 407 -12.58 -21.90 -35.98
CA ASP A 407 -11.51 -22.46 -36.84
C ASP A 407 -10.27 -22.93 -36.09
N PHE A 408 -10.28 -22.96 -34.75
CA PHE A 408 -9.19 -23.59 -33.99
C PHE A 408 -9.58 -25.03 -33.63
N LYS A 409 -9.14 -25.98 -34.48
CA LYS A 409 -9.03 -27.40 -34.10
C LYS A 409 -7.69 -27.63 -33.44
N LEU A 410 -7.73 -28.16 -32.21
CA LEU A 410 -6.58 -28.76 -31.54
C LEU A 410 -6.15 -30.04 -32.26
#